data_da1d4d60a55af30ab2e8c0467205f88e
#
_entry.id   da1d4d60a55af30ab2e8c0467205f88e
#
_cell.length_a   1.000
_cell.length_b   1.000
_cell.length_c   1.000
_cell.angle_alpha   90.00
_cell.angle_beta   90.00
_cell.angle_gamma   90.00
#
_symmetry.space_group_name_H-M   'P 1'
#
loop_
_entity.id
_entity.type
_entity.pdbx_description
1 polymer ?
#
loop_
_entity_poly.entity_id
_entity_poly.type
_entity_poly.pdbx_seq_one_letter_code
_entity_poly.pdbx_strand_id
1 'polypeptide(L)'
;MKLEVLVPGGTFRSPPYVMAPYASICVLRNSEHIVLIEPGGLPSWEALERALDERKIHPADITDIILSHVHMDHVFCSIFFDRATVYVHERYAEKNYSSFGSIAGKFYEMVLSSWKRICALKGGELLFNCVKVIYTPWHSSEHLSFVVDTENMGKVFMPGDICLSKIHFFEMIKGYRNDEASQFVRTTAKACDYIVFSHDDVMKL
;
A
#
# COMPACT_ATOMS: atom_id res chain seq x y z
N MET A 1 -12.11 4.73 -12.83
CA MET A 1 -10.63 4.67 -12.96
C MET A 1 -10.18 3.23 -13.24
N LYS A 2 -9.05 3.04 -13.91
CA LYS A 2 -8.45 1.72 -14.17
C LYS A 2 -7.34 1.44 -13.19
N LEU A 3 -7.30 0.23 -12.62
CA LEU A 3 -6.27 -0.23 -11.71
C LEU A 3 -5.34 -1.23 -12.42
N GLU A 4 -4.04 -1.07 -12.23
CA GLU A 4 -3.01 -2.02 -12.69
C GLU A 4 -2.06 -2.31 -11.53
N VAL A 5 -1.71 -3.58 -11.32
CA VAL A 5 -0.60 -3.97 -10.44
C VAL A 5 0.69 -3.80 -11.23
N LEU A 6 1.51 -2.83 -10.83
CA LEU A 6 2.79 -2.54 -11.49
C LEU A 6 3.87 -3.52 -11.06
N VAL A 7 3.96 -3.76 -9.76
CA VAL A 7 4.95 -4.66 -9.15
C VAL A 7 4.19 -5.49 -8.12
N PRO A 8 4.08 -6.81 -8.30
CA PRO A 8 3.58 -7.69 -7.24
C PRO A 8 4.53 -7.67 -6.05
N GLY A 9 3.96 -7.67 -4.86
CA GLY A 9 4.75 -7.68 -3.63
C GLY A 9 5.39 -9.02 -3.31
N GLY A 10 6.29 -9.02 -2.35
CA GLY A 10 6.96 -10.24 -1.93
C GLY A 10 7.94 -10.03 -0.78
N THR A 11 8.66 -11.09 -0.44
CA THR A 11 9.73 -11.02 0.56
C THR A 11 10.93 -11.82 0.08
N PHE A 12 12.05 -11.15 -0.13
CA PHE A 12 13.33 -11.82 -0.33
C PHE A 12 13.91 -12.19 1.03
N ARG A 13 14.39 -13.44 1.15
CA ARG A 13 15.04 -13.92 2.37
C ARG A 13 16.36 -14.62 2.03
N SER A 14 17.42 -14.19 2.69
CA SER A 14 18.71 -14.89 2.73
C SER A 14 19.03 -15.18 4.20
N PRO A 15 18.55 -16.34 4.72
CA PRO A 15 18.76 -16.65 6.15
C PRO A 15 20.25 -16.79 6.49
N PRO A 16 20.62 -16.39 7.74
CA PRO A 16 19.79 -15.75 8.77
C PRO A 16 19.82 -14.22 8.72
N TYR A 17 20.50 -13.60 7.74
CA TYR A 17 21.01 -12.23 7.84
C TYR A 17 20.15 -11.20 7.13
N VAL A 18 19.47 -11.57 6.04
CA VAL A 18 18.74 -10.59 5.21
C VAL A 18 17.28 -11.01 5.04
N MET A 19 16.39 -10.08 5.39
CA MET A 19 14.99 -10.13 5.02
C MET A 19 14.63 -8.77 4.42
N ALA A 20 14.17 -8.78 3.18
CA ALA A 20 13.78 -7.58 2.45
C ALA A 20 12.35 -7.74 1.92
N PRO A 21 11.33 -7.37 2.72
CA PRO A 21 9.97 -7.28 2.23
C PRO A 21 9.85 -6.10 1.25
N TYR A 22 8.93 -6.20 0.30
CA TYR A 22 8.53 -5.11 -0.59
C TYR A 22 7.05 -5.23 -0.89
N ALA A 23 6.35 -4.11 -0.79
CA ALA A 23 4.92 -4.07 -0.99
C ALA A 23 4.54 -4.13 -2.47
N SER A 24 3.33 -4.64 -2.76
CA SER A 24 2.72 -4.52 -4.08
C SER A 24 2.50 -3.05 -4.42
N ILE A 25 2.91 -2.65 -5.62
CA ILE A 25 2.74 -1.30 -6.13
C ILE A 25 1.64 -1.30 -7.18
N CYS A 26 0.61 -0.48 -6.98
CA CYS A 26 -0.47 -0.35 -7.94
C CYS A 26 -0.55 1.07 -8.49
N VAL A 27 -0.99 1.20 -9.76
CA VAL A 27 -1.39 2.48 -10.32
C VAL A 27 -2.89 2.48 -10.60
N LEU A 28 -3.56 3.52 -10.12
CA LEU A 28 -4.97 3.80 -10.38
C LEU A 28 -5.05 5.09 -11.18
N ARG A 29 -5.63 5.06 -12.40
CA ARG A 29 -5.58 6.21 -13.29
C ARG A 29 -6.86 6.48 -14.06
N ASN A 30 -7.07 7.76 -14.38
CA ASN A 30 -8.02 8.27 -15.36
C ASN A 30 -7.37 9.44 -16.13
N SER A 31 -8.17 10.31 -16.76
CA SER A 31 -7.68 11.48 -17.49
C SER A 31 -7.14 12.60 -16.59
N GLU A 32 -7.48 12.63 -15.30
CA GLU A 32 -7.18 13.73 -14.37
C GLU A 32 -6.12 13.34 -13.33
N HIS A 33 -6.10 12.07 -12.94
CA HIS A 33 -5.27 11.55 -11.85
C HIS A 33 -4.46 10.34 -12.27
N ILE A 34 -3.21 10.31 -11.85
CA ILE A 34 -2.33 9.13 -11.84
C ILE A 34 -1.91 8.91 -10.40
N VAL A 35 -2.53 7.94 -9.76
CA VAL A 35 -2.41 7.66 -8.32
C VAL A 35 -1.57 6.41 -8.13
N LEU A 36 -0.50 6.47 -7.34
CA LEU A 36 0.16 5.27 -6.84
C LEU A 36 -0.49 4.84 -5.52
N ILE A 37 -0.89 3.58 -5.44
CA ILE A 37 -1.26 2.95 -4.18
C ILE A 37 -0.06 2.10 -3.77
N GLU A 38 0.56 2.44 -2.65
CA GLU A 38 1.84 1.89 -2.18
C GLU A 38 2.99 2.10 -3.19
N PRO A 39 3.81 3.14 -3.06
CA PRO A 39 4.94 3.37 -3.96
C PRO A 39 6.07 2.35 -3.80
N GLY A 40 6.01 1.53 -2.74
CA GLY A 40 6.96 0.44 -2.50
C GLY A 40 8.21 0.83 -1.72
N GLY A 41 9.03 -0.17 -1.48
CA GLY A 41 10.26 -0.08 -0.72
C GLY A 41 11.53 -0.03 -1.59
N LEU A 42 12.67 0.15 -0.95
CA LEU A 42 13.97 0.16 -1.61
C LEU A 42 14.22 -1.07 -2.52
N PRO A 43 13.84 -2.32 -2.16
CA PRO A 43 14.09 -3.47 -3.03
C PRO A 43 13.34 -3.44 -4.36
N SER A 44 12.27 -2.65 -4.49
CA SER A 44 11.40 -2.63 -5.67
C SER A 44 11.58 -1.42 -6.59
N TRP A 45 12.53 -0.51 -6.30
CA TRP A 45 12.64 0.76 -7.04
C TRP A 45 12.93 0.56 -8.55
N GLU A 46 13.82 -0.36 -8.91
CA GLU A 46 14.12 -0.65 -10.34
C GLU A 46 12.92 -1.25 -11.08
N ALA A 47 12.16 -2.12 -10.40
CA ALA A 47 10.95 -2.71 -10.97
C ALA A 47 9.86 -1.64 -11.15
N LEU A 48 9.72 -0.72 -10.21
CA LEU A 48 8.80 0.42 -10.32
C LEU A 48 9.19 1.33 -11.48
N GLU A 49 10.46 1.73 -11.57
CA GLU A 49 10.97 2.60 -12.66
C GLU A 49 10.67 1.97 -14.01
N ARG A 50 11.03 0.70 -14.21
CA ARG A 50 10.74 -0.04 -15.45
C ARG A 50 9.24 -0.09 -15.77
N ALA A 51 8.41 -0.40 -14.76
CA ALA A 51 6.97 -0.49 -14.95
C ALA A 51 6.32 0.86 -15.33
N LEU A 52 6.83 1.96 -14.82
CA LEU A 52 6.40 3.32 -15.21
C LEU A 52 6.85 3.64 -16.64
N ASP A 53 8.11 3.36 -16.98
CA ASP A 53 8.67 3.59 -18.33
C ASP A 53 7.91 2.82 -19.41
N GLU A 54 7.60 1.55 -19.18
CA GLU A 54 6.80 0.71 -20.10
C GLU A 54 5.42 1.33 -20.38
N ARG A 55 4.87 2.08 -19.42
CA ARG A 55 3.57 2.77 -19.53
C ARG A 55 3.68 4.23 -19.95
N LYS A 56 4.91 4.70 -20.19
CA LYS A 56 5.23 6.10 -20.53
C LYS A 56 4.69 7.08 -19.47
N ILE A 57 4.78 6.69 -18.20
CA ILE A 57 4.43 7.52 -17.05
C ILE A 57 5.74 8.07 -16.48
N HIS A 58 5.90 9.38 -16.57
CA HIS A 58 7.04 10.05 -15.94
C HIS A 58 6.77 10.22 -14.43
N PRO A 59 7.77 10.13 -13.53
CA PRO A 59 7.55 10.35 -12.09
C PRO A 59 6.84 11.68 -11.76
N ALA A 60 7.07 12.73 -12.56
CA ALA A 60 6.40 14.02 -12.40
C ALA A 60 4.90 14.02 -12.76
N ASP A 61 4.42 12.97 -13.44
CA ASP A 61 3.01 12.81 -13.81
C ASP A 61 2.19 12.18 -12.68
N ILE A 62 2.85 11.59 -11.68
CA ILE A 62 2.18 11.05 -10.49
C ILE A 62 1.60 12.22 -9.69
N THR A 63 0.28 12.26 -9.63
CA THR A 63 -0.47 13.33 -8.96
C THR A 63 -0.68 13.07 -7.48
N ASP A 64 -0.82 11.77 -7.12
CA ASP A 64 -1.25 11.35 -5.79
C ASP A 64 -0.59 10.02 -5.40
N ILE A 65 -0.37 9.84 -4.09
CA ILE A 65 0.10 8.61 -3.46
C ILE A 65 -0.86 8.28 -2.33
N ILE A 66 -1.37 7.05 -2.29
CA ILE A 66 -2.16 6.55 -1.17
C ILE A 66 -1.34 5.50 -0.42
N LEU A 67 -1.24 5.63 0.90
CA LEU A 67 -0.49 4.74 1.77
C LEU A 67 -1.42 3.99 2.73
N SER A 68 -1.25 2.68 2.84
CA SER A 68 -1.91 1.90 3.88
C SER A 68 -1.34 2.24 5.26
N HIS A 69 -0.02 2.35 5.35
CA HIS A 69 0.69 2.70 6.59
C HIS A 69 2.13 3.13 6.29
N VAL A 70 2.87 3.53 7.33
CA VAL A 70 4.22 4.08 7.17
C VAL A 70 5.27 3.06 7.63
N HIS A 71 5.43 1.97 6.84
CA HIS A 71 6.60 1.10 6.90
C HIS A 71 7.47 1.28 5.67
N MET A 72 8.79 1.07 5.79
CA MET A 72 9.78 1.40 4.75
C MET A 72 9.56 0.65 3.43
N ASP A 73 9.07 -0.56 3.49
CA ASP A 73 8.73 -1.38 2.32
C ASP A 73 7.49 -0.93 1.56
N HIS A 74 6.70 -0.02 2.14
CA HIS A 74 5.55 0.63 1.52
C HIS A 74 5.85 2.05 1.05
N VAL A 75 6.68 2.80 1.79
CA VAL A 75 6.76 4.26 1.61
C VAL A 75 8.08 4.75 1.02
N PHE A 76 9.15 3.94 1.01
CA PHE A 76 10.48 4.43 0.66
C PHE A 76 10.51 5.12 -0.70
N CYS A 77 9.93 4.53 -1.73
CA CYS A 77 9.96 5.10 -3.07
C CYS A 77 9.10 6.36 -3.24
N SER A 78 8.34 6.78 -2.22
CA SER A 78 7.59 8.06 -2.29
C SER A 78 8.51 9.28 -2.48
N ILE A 79 9.78 9.17 -2.09
CA ILE A 79 10.79 10.24 -2.28
C ILE A 79 10.99 10.67 -3.74
N PHE A 80 10.63 9.81 -4.70
CA PHE A 80 10.82 10.08 -6.13
C PHE A 80 9.66 10.90 -6.74
N PHE A 81 8.59 11.15 -6.00
CA PHE A 81 7.35 11.74 -6.50
C PHE A 81 7.04 13.08 -5.79
N ASP A 82 7.92 14.05 -5.95
CA ASP A 82 7.89 15.34 -5.24
C ASP A 82 6.68 16.24 -5.57
N ARG A 83 5.94 15.90 -6.62
CA ARG A 83 4.69 16.59 -7.03
C ARG A 83 3.43 15.91 -6.51
N ALA A 84 3.54 14.71 -5.97
CA ALA A 84 2.37 13.98 -5.49
C ALA A 84 1.82 14.55 -4.17
N THR A 85 0.51 14.46 -4.00
CA THR A 85 -0.13 14.60 -2.69
C THR A 85 -0.15 13.24 -2.02
N VAL A 86 0.37 13.14 -0.81
CA VAL A 86 0.43 11.90 -0.04
C VAL A 86 -0.78 11.79 0.87
N TYR A 87 -1.59 10.77 0.66
CA TYR A 87 -2.74 10.42 1.46
C TYR A 87 -2.34 9.35 2.47
N VAL A 88 -2.40 9.69 3.75
CA VAL A 88 -1.94 8.83 4.86
C VAL A 88 -2.81 9.05 6.08
N HIS A 89 -2.99 8.05 6.94
CA HIS A 89 -3.75 8.21 8.17
C HIS A 89 -3.09 9.23 9.11
N GLU A 90 -3.89 10.14 9.72
CA GLU A 90 -3.40 11.27 10.56
C GLU A 90 -2.44 10.84 11.67
N ARG A 91 -2.62 9.64 12.22
CA ARG A 91 -1.77 9.11 13.30
C ARG A 91 -0.33 8.81 12.90
N TYR A 92 0.02 8.91 11.61
CA TYR A 92 1.43 8.82 11.19
C TYR A 92 2.31 9.86 11.90
N ALA A 93 1.74 11.05 12.19
CA ALA A 93 2.45 12.14 12.85
C ALA A 93 2.66 11.92 14.36
N GLU A 94 1.91 10.99 14.97
CA GLU A 94 2.05 10.65 16.39
C GLU A 94 3.22 9.69 16.66
N LYS A 95 3.79 9.06 15.61
CA LYS A 95 4.83 8.06 15.76
C LYS A 95 6.20 8.68 16.03
N ASN A 96 6.94 8.08 16.95
CA ASN A 96 8.34 8.39 17.15
C ASN A 96 9.21 7.49 16.25
N TYR A 97 9.48 7.95 15.04
CA TYR A 97 10.27 7.18 14.06
C TYR A 97 11.73 6.99 14.46
N SER A 98 12.30 7.83 15.31
CA SER A 98 13.66 7.66 15.82
C SER A 98 13.80 6.42 16.71
N SER A 99 12.70 5.92 17.29
CA SER A 99 12.68 4.68 18.09
C SER A 99 12.99 3.42 17.29
N PHE A 100 12.90 3.46 15.94
CA PHE A 100 13.29 2.36 15.06
C PHE A 100 14.83 2.18 14.94
N GLY A 101 15.60 3.01 15.61
CA GLY A 101 17.06 2.95 15.63
C GLY A 101 17.74 4.04 14.79
N SER A 102 19.05 4.20 15.01
CA SER A 102 19.83 5.31 14.43
C SER A 102 19.94 5.30 12.89
N ILE A 103 19.77 4.13 12.25
CA ILE A 103 19.80 3.99 10.79
C ILE A 103 18.38 4.10 10.24
N ALA A 104 17.46 3.26 10.71
CA ALA A 104 16.09 3.24 10.23
C ALA A 104 15.37 4.57 10.50
N GLY A 105 15.57 5.19 11.66
CA GLY A 105 15.01 6.50 11.97
C GLY A 105 15.41 7.58 10.96
N LYS A 106 16.64 7.57 10.45
CA LYS A 106 17.09 8.50 9.40
C LYS A 106 16.42 8.28 8.05
N PHE A 107 16.14 7.03 7.69
CA PHE A 107 15.35 6.74 6.49
C PHE A 107 13.93 7.27 6.61
N TYR A 108 13.28 7.09 7.76
CA TYR A 108 11.96 7.68 8.00
C TYR A 108 11.99 9.20 7.93
N GLU A 109 12.98 9.84 8.56
CA GLU A 109 13.16 11.29 8.52
C GLU A 109 13.33 11.82 7.09
N MET A 110 14.13 11.14 6.27
CA MET A 110 14.32 11.44 4.85
C MET A 110 13.02 11.32 4.06
N VAL A 111 12.29 10.21 4.23
CA VAL A 111 11.04 9.96 3.52
C VAL A 111 9.98 10.99 3.90
N LEU A 112 9.72 11.17 5.20
CA LEU A 112 8.68 12.08 5.67
C LEU A 112 8.97 13.54 5.29
N SER A 113 10.25 13.96 5.34
CA SER A 113 10.64 15.32 4.93
C SER A 113 10.51 15.57 3.43
N SER A 114 10.44 14.52 2.60
CA SER A 114 10.21 14.65 1.15
C SER A 114 8.76 14.98 0.80
N TRP A 115 7.81 14.69 1.69
CA TRP A 115 6.39 14.88 1.44
C TRP A 115 6.01 16.36 1.55
N LYS A 116 5.79 17.03 0.42
CA LYS A 116 5.48 18.47 0.37
C LYS A 116 3.98 18.75 0.56
N ARG A 117 3.12 17.79 0.20
CA ARG A 117 1.67 17.90 0.31
C ARG A 117 1.14 16.62 0.94
N ILE A 118 0.43 16.77 2.04
CA ILE A 118 -0.12 15.66 2.81
C ILE A 118 -1.62 15.89 2.99
N CYS A 119 -2.40 14.86 2.67
CA CYS A 119 -3.81 14.78 3.00
C CYS A 119 -3.99 13.75 4.11
N ALA A 120 -4.28 14.22 5.32
CA ALA A 120 -4.48 13.36 6.47
C ALA A 120 -5.86 12.69 6.43
N LEU A 121 -5.89 11.36 6.53
CA LEU A 121 -7.08 10.53 6.52
C LEU A 121 -7.41 10.04 7.93
N LYS A 122 -8.70 9.72 8.16
CA LYS A 122 -9.19 9.13 9.42
C LYS A 122 -9.78 7.73 9.23
N GLY A 123 -10.07 7.36 7.99
CA GLY A 123 -10.87 6.20 7.63
C GLY A 123 -12.35 6.56 7.48
N GLY A 124 -12.97 6.05 6.42
CA GLY A 124 -14.35 6.39 6.02
C GLY A 124 -14.45 7.29 4.80
N GLU A 125 -13.36 7.89 4.35
CA GLU A 125 -13.33 8.74 3.15
C GLU A 125 -13.54 7.92 1.88
N LEU A 126 -14.07 8.59 0.86
CA LEU A 126 -14.15 8.11 -0.51
C LEU A 126 -13.25 9.00 -1.39
N LEU A 127 -12.05 8.51 -1.72
CA LEU A 127 -11.11 9.24 -2.57
C LEU A 127 -11.40 8.96 -4.05
N PHE A 128 -11.24 9.99 -4.90
CA PHE A 128 -11.40 9.89 -6.35
C PHE A 128 -12.71 9.24 -6.80
N ASN A 129 -13.77 9.30 -5.96
CA ASN A 129 -15.07 8.65 -6.15
C ASN A 129 -15.03 7.12 -6.31
N CYS A 130 -13.91 6.47 -6.03
CA CYS A 130 -13.75 5.02 -6.22
C CYS A 130 -12.91 4.30 -5.16
N VAL A 131 -12.13 4.99 -4.33
CA VAL A 131 -11.31 4.36 -3.30
C VAL A 131 -11.94 4.60 -1.93
N LYS A 132 -12.61 3.59 -1.38
CA LYS A 132 -13.13 3.61 -0.02
C LYS A 132 -11.99 3.33 0.95
N VAL A 133 -11.72 4.28 1.83
CA VAL A 133 -10.70 4.17 2.89
C VAL A 133 -11.33 3.56 4.14
N ILE A 134 -10.67 2.60 4.76
CA ILE A 134 -11.15 1.90 5.95
C ILE A 134 -10.02 1.87 6.99
N TYR A 135 -10.30 2.37 8.19
CA TYR A 135 -9.35 2.31 9.29
C TYR A 135 -9.25 0.91 9.87
N THR A 136 -8.04 0.34 9.89
CA THR A 136 -7.77 -1.06 10.26
C THR A 136 -6.51 -1.17 11.12
N PRO A 137 -6.53 -0.67 12.38
CA PRO A 137 -5.35 -0.49 13.22
C PRO A 137 -4.82 -1.80 13.84
N TRP A 138 -4.88 -2.91 13.12
CA TRP A 138 -4.47 -4.23 13.65
C TRP A 138 -3.01 -4.59 13.31
N HIS A 139 -2.40 -3.92 12.34
CA HIS A 139 -0.98 -4.07 12.01
C HIS A 139 -0.14 -2.94 12.61
N SER A 140 -0.58 -1.70 12.42
CA SER A 140 -0.01 -0.50 13.04
C SER A 140 -1.12 0.49 13.36
N SER A 141 -0.85 1.43 14.27
CA SER A 141 -1.87 2.37 14.77
C SER A 141 -2.45 3.30 13.71
N GLU A 142 -1.74 3.51 12.60
CA GLU A 142 -2.15 4.34 11.47
C GLU A 142 -2.56 3.52 10.24
N HIS A 143 -2.77 2.22 10.38
CA HIS A 143 -3.01 1.35 9.24
C HIS A 143 -4.40 1.56 8.62
N LEU A 144 -4.43 1.58 7.29
CA LEU A 144 -5.62 1.66 6.45
C LEU A 144 -5.69 0.45 5.52
N SER A 145 -6.91 0.05 5.20
CA SER A 145 -7.22 -0.86 4.09
C SER A 145 -8.09 -0.13 3.07
N PHE A 146 -8.14 -0.63 1.83
CA PHE A 146 -8.89 0.01 0.77
C PHE A 146 -9.81 -0.99 0.06
N VAL A 147 -10.99 -0.49 -0.37
CA VAL A 147 -11.80 -1.14 -1.39
C VAL A 147 -11.91 -0.19 -2.57
N VAL A 148 -11.44 -0.64 -3.72
CA VAL A 148 -11.34 0.17 -4.93
C VAL A 148 -12.35 -0.32 -5.96
N ASP A 149 -13.29 0.55 -6.37
CA ASP A 149 -14.19 0.29 -7.48
C ASP A 149 -13.50 0.65 -8.79
N THR A 150 -13.26 -0.34 -9.65
CA THR A 150 -12.47 -0.18 -10.88
C THR A 150 -13.27 -0.52 -12.13
N GLU A 151 -12.91 0.11 -13.26
CA GLU A 151 -13.52 -0.14 -14.57
C GLU A 151 -13.12 -1.49 -15.18
N ASN A 152 -11.94 -2.00 -14.81
CA ASN A 152 -11.33 -3.15 -15.46
C ASN A 152 -11.25 -4.41 -14.60
N MET A 153 -11.35 -4.31 -13.27
CA MET A 153 -11.23 -5.43 -12.35
C MET A 153 -12.44 -5.59 -11.42
N GLY A 154 -13.48 -4.72 -11.54
CA GLY A 154 -14.58 -4.70 -10.57
C GLY A 154 -14.10 -4.16 -9.21
N LYS A 155 -14.59 -4.75 -8.12
CA LYS A 155 -14.19 -4.38 -6.76
C LYS A 155 -12.91 -5.07 -6.34
N VAL A 156 -11.90 -4.28 -6.00
CA VAL A 156 -10.60 -4.78 -5.57
C VAL A 156 -10.40 -4.46 -4.09
N PHE A 157 -10.16 -5.49 -3.29
CA PHE A 157 -9.80 -5.34 -1.89
C PHE A 157 -8.27 -5.27 -1.73
N MET A 158 -7.80 -4.25 -1.05
CA MET A 158 -6.40 -4.04 -0.69
C MET A 158 -6.30 -4.00 0.84
N PRO A 159 -6.07 -5.15 1.50
CA PRO A 159 -6.06 -5.24 2.96
C PRO A 159 -4.88 -4.54 3.62
N GLY A 160 -3.82 -4.21 2.86
CA GLY A 160 -2.55 -3.85 3.45
C GLY A 160 -1.95 -5.00 4.27
N ASP A 161 -1.19 -4.68 5.30
CA ASP A 161 -0.43 -5.67 6.08
C ASP A 161 -1.25 -6.45 7.11
N ILE A 162 -2.54 -6.22 7.18
CA ILE A 162 -3.41 -7.11 7.97
C ILE A 162 -3.64 -8.47 7.28
N CYS A 163 -3.38 -8.55 5.94
CA CYS A 163 -3.41 -9.81 5.18
C CYS A 163 -2.31 -9.82 4.10
N LEU A 164 -1.12 -10.28 4.46
CA LEU A 164 0.12 -10.14 3.69
C LEU A 164 0.13 -10.95 2.39
N SER A 165 -0.47 -12.14 2.36
CA SER A 165 -0.27 -13.13 1.30
C SER A 165 -1.46 -14.08 1.15
N LYS A 166 -1.45 -14.87 0.07
CA LYS A 166 -2.42 -15.94 -0.18
C LYS A 166 -2.47 -16.96 0.95
N ILE A 167 -1.31 -17.31 1.52
CA ILE A 167 -1.24 -18.24 2.67
C ILE A 167 -1.94 -17.62 3.89
N HIS A 168 -1.61 -16.36 4.20
CA HIS A 168 -2.23 -15.64 5.31
C HIS A 168 -3.77 -15.53 5.13
N PHE A 169 -4.21 -15.22 3.91
CA PHE A 169 -5.63 -15.20 3.56
C PHE A 169 -6.30 -16.59 3.72
N PHE A 170 -5.64 -17.65 3.25
CA PHE A 170 -6.11 -19.02 3.43
C PHE A 170 -6.30 -19.38 4.91
N GLU A 171 -5.33 -19.04 5.76
CA GLU A 171 -5.42 -19.26 7.21
C GLU A 171 -6.64 -18.55 7.82
N MET A 172 -6.90 -17.30 7.38
CA MET A 172 -8.06 -16.54 7.81
C MET A 172 -9.38 -17.16 7.33
N ILE A 173 -9.46 -17.56 6.05
CA ILE A 173 -10.67 -18.17 5.48
C ILE A 173 -10.98 -19.53 6.12
N LYS A 174 -9.98 -20.32 6.43
CA LYS A 174 -10.14 -21.63 7.09
C LYS A 174 -10.37 -21.54 8.60
N GLY A 175 -10.25 -20.34 9.18
CA GLY A 175 -10.46 -20.13 10.61
C GLY A 175 -9.26 -20.52 11.49
N TYR A 176 -8.09 -20.79 10.90
CA TYR A 176 -6.85 -20.98 11.65
C TYR A 176 -6.40 -19.68 12.34
N ARG A 177 -6.82 -18.54 11.79
CA ARG A 177 -6.76 -17.22 12.40
C ARG A 177 -8.18 -16.69 12.55
N ASN A 178 -8.53 -16.22 13.75
CA ASN A 178 -9.90 -15.80 14.05
C ASN A 178 -9.96 -14.56 14.97
N ASP A 179 -9.02 -13.63 14.77
CA ASP A 179 -9.03 -12.29 15.36
C ASP A 179 -9.95 -11.33 14.60
N GLU A 180 -10.06 -10.10 15.08
CA GLU A 180 -10.88 -9.06 14.46
C GLU A 180 -10.44 -8.74 13.02
N ALA A 181 -9.12 -8.69 12.78
CA ALA A 181 -8.57 -8.50 11.44
C ALA A 181 -9.00 -9.60 10.48
N SER A 182 -8.94 -10.86 10.93
CA SER A 182 -9.39 -12.02 10.14
C SER A 182 -10.89 -11.98 9.82
N GLN A 183 -11.72 -11.55 10.78
CA GLN A 183 -13.17 -11.40 10.58
C GLN A 183 -13.44 -10.29 9.55
N PHE A 184 -12.77 -9.16 9.66
CA PHE A 184 -12.87 -8.05 8.71
C PHE A 184 -12.46 -8.48 7.31
N VAL A 185 -11.31 -9.16 7.15
CA VAL A 185 -10.80 -9.63 5.85
C VAL A 185 -11.80 -10.60 5.21
N ARG A 186 -12.29 -11.59 5.96
CA ARG A 186 -13.30 -12.55 5.46
C ARG A 186 -14.58 -11.87 4.98
N THR A 187 -15.04 -10.86 5.73
CA THR A 187 -16.30 -10.17 5.41
C THR A 187 -16.14 -9.28 4.18
N THR A 188 -15.04 -8.52 4.12
CA THR A 188 -14.77 -7.58 3.03
C THR A 188 -14.50 -8.32 1.72
N ALA A 189 -13.70 -9.38 1.77
CA ALA A 189 -13.36 -10.17 0.60
C ALA A 189 -14.59 -10.77 -0.13
N LYS A 190 -15.64 -11.16 0.61
CA LYS A 190 -16.88 -11.69 0.02
C LYS A 190 -17.62 -10.71 -0.91
N ALA A 191 -17.37 -9.42 -0.73
CA ALA A 191 -18.01 -8.35 -1.51
C ALA A 191 -17.10 -7.81 -2.64
N CYS A 192 -15.95 -8.46 -2.87
CA CYS A 192 -14.94 -8.03 -3.84
C CYS A 192 -14.67 -9.11 -4.88
N ASP A 193 -14.18 -8.71 -6.05
CA ASP A 193 -13.85 -9.59 -7.17
C ASP A 193 -12.38 -10.03 -7.14
N TYR A 194 -11.52 -9.18 -6.59
CA TYR A 194 -10.07 -9.40 -6.47
C TYR A 194 -9.55 -8.94 -5.11
N ILE A 195 -8.44 -9.53 -4.71
CA ILE A 195 -7.63 -9.08 -3.58
C ILE A 195 -6.20 -8.84 -4.06
N VAL A 196 -5.63 -7.69 -3.71
CA VAL A 196 -4.21 -7.36 -3.91
C VAL A 196 -3.53 -7.43 -2.55
N PHE A 197 -2.67 -8.41 -2.38
CA PHE A 197 -1.89 -8.58 -1.16
C PHE A 197 -0.69 -7.64 -1.12
N SER A 198 -0.25 -7.27 0.07
CA SER A 198 0.97 -6.44 0.21
C SER A 198 2.22 -7.17 -0.25
N HIS A 199 2.34 -8.47 0.05
CA HIS A 199 3.57 -9.24 -0.15
C HIS A 199 3.34 -10.54 -0.94
N ASP A 200 2.42 -10.52 -1.90
CA ASP A 200 2.12 -11.64 -2.80
C ASP A 200 1.42 -11.12 -4.07
N ASP A 201 1.25 -11.99 -5.05
CA ASP A 201 0.50 -11.70 -6.27
C ASP A 201 -1.00 -11.46 -6.01
N VAL A 202 -1.61 -10.66 -6.87
CA VAL A 202 -3.06 -10.47 -6.92
C VAL A 202 -3.78 -11.81 -7.11
N MET A 203 -4.95 -11.94 -6.48
CA MET A 203 -5.79 -13.13 -6.59
C MET A 203 -7.24 -12.73 -6.93
N LYS A 204 -7.88 -13.49 -7.81
CA LYS A 204 -9.33 -13.42 -8.05
C LYS A 204 -10.05 -14.16 -6.91
N LEU A 205 -11.11 -13.55 -6.37
CA LEU A 205 -11.93 -14.07 -5.27
C LEU A 205 -13.10 -14.90 -5.77
#